data_341c23e31beb4062dc848b87e8905f4e
#
_entry.id   341c23e31beb4062dc848b87e8905f4e
#
_cell.length_a   1.000
_cell.length_b   1.000
_cell.length_c   1.000
_cell.angle_alpha   90.00
_cell.angle_beta   90.00
_cell.angle_gamma   90.00
#
_symmetry.space_group_name_H-M   'P 1'
#
loop_
_entity.id
_entity.type
_entity.pdbx_description
1 polymer ?
#
loop_
_entity_poly.entity_id
_entity_poly.type
_entity_poly.pdbx_seq_one_letter_code
_entity_poly.pdbx_strand_id
1 'polypeptide(L)'
;MNTKSTDSSPVTLEQWLAHCERLHPQGIQGIELGLDRLREVANRMHDGDGVRFACPVFTVAGTNGKGSTCAMLESVYRHGGYRTGLFTSPHLVHFSERCKIDNHPVDDARLARHFALVEQARGATPLTYFEL
;
A
#
# COMPACT_ATOMS: atom_id res chain seq x y z
N MET A 1 21.87 -2.65 -32.88
CA MET A 1 20.62 -1.86 -32.81
C MET A 1 20.19 -1.83 -31.35
N ASN A 2 20.46 -0.73 -30.67
CA ASN A 2 20.20 -0.54 -29.24
C ASN A 2 18.81 0.07 -29.11
N THR A 3 17.80 -0.73 -28.82
CA THR A 3 16.49 -0.21 -28.41
C THR A 3 16.62 0.30 -26.99
N LYS A 4 16.87 1.60 -26.84
CA LYS A 4 16.63 2.31 -25.58
C LYS A 4 15.13 2.19 -25.29
N SER A 5 14.77 1.30 -24.36
CA SER A 5 13.48 1.34 -23.70
C SER A 5 13.37 2.71 -23.03
N THR A 6 12.49 3.55 -23.51
CA THR A 6 12.09 4.77 -22.82
C THR A 6 11.27 4.36 -21.62
N ASP A 7 11.95 4.13 -20.52
CA ASP A 7 11.33 3.85 -19.22
C ASP A 7 10.73 5.17 -18.71
N SER A 8 9.55 5.49 -19.24
CA SER A 8 8.75 6.59 -18.71
C SER A 8 8.20 6.17 -17.36
N SER A 9 8.42 6.98 -16.33
CA SER A 9 7.87 6.73 -15.00
C SER A 9 6.37 6.44 -15.07
N PRO A 10 5.85 5.47 -14.31
CA PRO A 10 4.43 5.16 -14.27
C PRO A 10 3.60 6.38 -13.90
N VAL A 11 2.45 6.57 -14.55
CA VAL A 11 1.53 7.70 -14.33
C VAL A 11 0.19 7.23 -13.77
N THR A 12 -0.33 6.11 -14.30
CA THR A 12 -1.60 5.55 -13.87
C THR A 12 -1.40 4.48 -12.78
N LEU A 13 -2.45 4.20 -12.00
CA LEU A 13 -2.40 3.14 -11.00
C LEU A 13 -2.06 1.78 -11.64
N GLU A 14 -2.63 1.45 -12.78
CA GLU A 14 -2.36 0.21 -13.49
C GLU A 14 -0.87 0.09 -13.88
N GLN A 15 -0.26 1.17 -14.38
CA GLN A 15 1.17 1.20 -14.69
C GLN A 15 2.01 1.02 -13.43
N TRP A 16 1.61 1.62 -12.32
CA TRP A 16 2.28 1.44 -11.03
C TRP A 16 2.20 0.00 -10.54
N LEU A 17 1.04 -0.63 -10.59
CA LEU A 17 0.86 -2.02 -10.19
C LEU A 17 1.74 -2.95 -11.03
N ALA A 18 1.75 -2.77 -12.35
CA ALA A 18 2.62 -3.53 -13.25
C ALA A 18 4.13 -3.28 -13.01
N HIS A 19 4.50 -2.07 -12.57
CA HIS A 19 5.86 -1.75 -12.15
C HIS A 19 6.21 -2.48 -10.85
N CYS A 20 5.35 -2.41 -9.84
CA CYS A 20 5.55 -3.07 -8.54
C CYS A 20 5.71 -4.58 -8.64
N GLU A 21 5.00 -5.23 -9.56
CA GLU A 21 5.14 -6.67 -9.83
C GLU A 21 6.55 -7.07 -10.31
N ARG A 22 7.29 -6.14 -10.90
CA ARG A 22 8.63 -6.37 -11.44
C ARG A 22 9.76 -5.92 -10.52
N LEU A 23 9.45 -5.22 -9.43
CA LEU A 23 10.47 -4.65 -8.53
C LEU A 23 11.25 -5.71 -7.74
N HIS A 24 10.60 -6.79 -7.39
CA HIS A 24 11.24 -7.87 -6.65
C HIS A 24 11.80 -8.93 -7.60
N PRO A 25 13.03 -9.45 -7.39
CA PRO A 25 13.64 -10.46 -8.26
C PRO A 25 12.79 -11.72 -8.44
N GLN A 26 11.95 -12.06 -7.47
CA GLN A 26 11.04 -13.20 -7.50
C GLN A 26 9.61 -12.81 -7.93
N GLY A 27 9.41 -11.57 -8.37
CA GLY A 27 8.09 -11.05 -8.77
C GLY A 27 7.06 -11.12 -7.64
N ILE A 28 5.79 -11.34 -7.99
CA ILE A 28 4.66 -11.44 -7.04
C ILE A 28 4.81 -12.59 -6.04
N GLN A 29 5.57 -13.63 -6.38
CA GLN A 29 5.78 -14.82 -5.54
C GLN A 29 6.88 -14.63 -4.51
N GLY A 30 7.60 -13.51 -4.53
CA GLY A 30 8.63 -13.18 -3.56
C GLY A 30 8.04 -12.92 -2.19
N ILE A 31 7.96 -13.96 -1.37
CA ILE A 31 7.63 -13.83 0.06
C ILE A 31 8.95 -13.79 0.81
N GLU A 32 9.43 -12.61 1.13
CA GLU A 32 10.51 -12.44 2.09
C GLU A 32 9.94 -11.99 3.42
N LEU A 33 10.12 -12.81 4.44
CA LEU A 33 9.71 -12.49 5.80
C LEU A 33 10.73 -11.51 6.40
N GLY A 34 10.24 -10.43 6.98
CA GLY A 34 11.05 -9.40 7.61
C GLY A 34 10.47 -8.01 7.33
N LEU A 35 10.78 -7.06 8.20
CA LEU A 35 10.30 -5.68 8.10
C LEU A 35 11.44 -4.67 7.90
N ASP A 36 12.67 -5.15 7.74
CA ASP A 36 13.84 -4.26 7.76
C ASP A 36 13.88 -3.34 6.53
N ARG A 37 13.58 -3.87 5.34
CA ARG A 37 13.45 -3.07 4.12
C ARG A 37 12.32 -2.05 4.22
N LEU A 38 11.16 -2.49 4.70
CA LEU A 38 10.00 -1.62 4.91
C LEU A 38 10.31 -0.51 5.91
N ARG A 39 10.96 -0.84 7.03
CA ARG A 39 11.41 0.15 8.03
C ARG A 39 12.39 1.14 7.45
N GLU A 40 13.34 0.67 6.65
CA GLU A 40 14.31 1.54 5.99
C GLU A 40 13.63 2.57 5.07
N VAL A 41 12.71 2.12 4.22
CA VAL A 41 11.96 3.00 3.33
C VAL A 41 11.03 3.94 4.13
N ALA A 42 10.33 3.42 5.12
CA ALA A 42 9.47 4.22 5.99
C ALA A 42 10.25 5.32 6.74
N ASN A 43 11.46 5.02 7.21
CA ASN A 43 12.34 5.99 7.85
C ASN A 43 12.74 7.11 6.86
N ARG A 44 13.02 6.78 5.61
CA ARG A 44 13.32 7.78 4.58
C ARG A 44 12.12 8.66 4.24
N MET A 45 10.90 8.11 4.32
CA MET A 45 9.66 8.87 4.08
C MET A 45 9.29 9.81 5.24
N HIS A 46 9.78 9.54 6.45
CA HIS A 46 9.38 10.21 7.69
C HIS A 46 10.57 10.76 8.50
N ASP A 47 11.66 11.12 7.83
CA ASP A 47 12.86 11.74 8.42
C ASP A 47 13.46 10.96 9.61
N GLY A 48 13.36 9.62 9.55
CA GLY A 48 13.93 8.73 10.56
C GLY A 48 12.96 8.32 11.70
N ASP A 49 11.77 8.91 11.76
CA ASP A 49 10.79 8.61 12.82
C ASP A 49 9.93 7.35 12.57
N GLY A 50 10.10 6.73 11.41
CA GLY A 50 9.27 5.60 10.97
C GLY A 50 7.81 6.00 10.74
N VAL A 51 6.94 5.01 10.58
CA VAL A 51 5.50 5.27 10.43
C VAL A 51 4.87 5.44 11.81
N ARG A 52 4.40 6.64 12.10
CA ARG A 52 3.63 6.95 13.32
C ARG A 52 2.24 7.44 12.95
N PHE A 53 1.25 6.82 13.55
CA PHE A 53 -0.14 7.26 13.38
C PHE A 53 -0.54 8.16 14.55
N ALA A 54 -1.08 9.34 14.24
CA ALA A 54 -1.63 10.26 15.25
C ALA A 54 -3.05 9.86 15.71
N CYS A 55 -3.47 8.64 15.41
CA CYS A 55 -4.78 8.09 15.73
C CYS A 55 -4.66 6.65 16.22
N PRO A 56 -5.67 6.13 16.94
CA PRO A 56 -5.72 4.70 17.28
C PRO A 56 -5.70 3.83 16.02
N VAL A 57 -4.92 2.74 16.07
CA VAL A 57 -4.83 1.75 14.99
C VAL A 57 -5.29 0.39 15.54
N PHE A 58 -6.25 -0.21 14.86
CA PHE A 58 -6.73 -1.55 15.15
C PHE A 58 -6.20 -2.53 14.11
N THR A 59 -5.40 -3.49 14.55
CA THR A 59 -4.89 -4.55 13.69
C THR A 59 -5.70 -5.81 13.89
N VAL A 60 -6.35 -6.31 12.83
CA VAL A 60 -7.17 -7.51 12.85
C VAL A 60 -6.39 -8.64 12.17
N ALA A 61 -6.06 -9.68 12.96
CA ALA A 61 -5.40 -10.88 12.48
C ALA A 61 -6.32 -12.10 12.63
N GLY A 62 -6.09 -13.13 11.82
CA GLY A 62 -6.85 -14.37 11.86
C GLY A 62 -6.93 -15.07 10.51
N THR A 63 -7.40 -16.30 10.49
CA THR A 63 -7.53 -17.09 9.27
C THR A 63 -8.73 -16.63 8.45
N ASN A 64 -9.89 -16.45 9.07
CA ASN A 64 -11.15 -16.07 8.43
C ASN A 64 -11.77 -14.84 9.12
N GLY A 65 -12.67 -14.15 8.42
CA GLY A 65 -13.47 -13.06 8.97
C GLY A 65 -12.76 -11.72 9.17
N LYS A 66 -11.47 -11.61 8.84
CA LYS A 66 -10.72 -10.36 9.01
C LYS A 66 -11.41 -9.16 8.35
N GLY A 67 -11.75 -9.28 7.06
CA GLY A 67 -12.41 -8.22 6.30
C GLY A 67 -13.76 -7.83 6.87
N SER A 68 -14.58 -8.81 7.27
CA SER A 68 -15.89 -8.56 7.91
C SER A 68 -15.73 -7.83 9.24
N THR A 69 -14.78 -8.24 10.07
CA THR A 69 -14.48 -7.57 11.34
C THR A 69 -14.04 -6.13 11.12
N CYS A 70 -13.13 -5.90 10.17
CA CYS A 70 -12.69 -4.56 9.81
C CYS A 70 -13.85 -3.68 9.31
N ALA A 71 -14.72 -4.22 8.45
CA ALA A 71 -15.87 -3.49 7.93
C ALA A 71 -16.87 -3.13 9.04
N MET A 72 -17.09 -4.03 10.00
CA MET A 72 -17.93 -3.75 11.17
C MET A 72 -17.33 -2.66 12.05
N LEU A 73 -16.05 -2.75 12.38
CA LEU A 73 -15.35 -1.72 13.17
C LEU A 73 -15.43 -0.35 12.47
N GLU A 74 -15.11 -0.31 11.19
CA GLU A 74 -15.21 0.91 10.38
C GLU A 74 -16.63 1.51 10.46
N SER A 75 -17.65 0.69 10.25
CA SER A 75 -19.04 1.11 10.30
C SER A 75 -19.44 1.69 11.67
N VAL A 76 -19.05 1.02 12.76
CA VAL A 76 -19.33 1.48 14.13
C VAL A 76 -18.69 2.85 14.40
N TYR A 77 -17.40 3.00 14.10
CA TYR A 77 -16.69 4.26 14.34
C TYR A 77 -17.23 5.40 13.47
N ARG A 78 -17.51 5.14 12.20
CA ARG A 78 -18.08 6.12 11.28
C ARG A 78 -19.46 6.60 11.74
N HIS A 79 -20.34 5.70 12.19
CA HIS A 79 -21.65 6.07 12.76
C HIS A 79 -21.52 6.78 14.10
N GLY A 80 -20.43 6.55 14.82
CA GLY A 80 -20.05 7.31 16.03
C GLY A 80 -19.48 8.70 15.73
N GLY A 81 -19.43 9.13 14.46
CA GLY A 81 -18.97 10.46 14.07
C GLY A 81 -17.46 10.59 13.89
N TYR A 82 -16.72 9.48 13.91
CA TYR A 82 -15.28 9.50 13.70
C TYR A 82 -14.94 9.40 12.23
N ARG A 83 -13.84 10.03 11.82
CA ARG A 83 -13.23 9.78 10.54
C ARG A 83 -12.47 8.45 10.59
N THR A 84 -12.67 7.62 9.57
CA THR A 84 -12.10 6.28 9.52
C THR A 84 -11.17 6.11 8.32
N GLY A 85 -10.08 5.38 8.53
CA GLY A 85 -9.25 4.82 7.47
C GLY A 85 -9.29 3.30 7.57
N LEU A 86 -9.51 2.62 6.46
CA LEU A 86 -9.54 1.16 6.41
C LEU A 86 -8.57 0.67 5.36
N PHE A 87 -7.70 -0.27 5.76
CA PHE A 87 -6.85 -1.02 4.83
C PHE A 87 -7.14 -2.51 4.95
N THR A 88 -7.46 -3.16 3.83
CA THR A 88 -7.77 -4.60 3.77
C THR A 88 -7.12 -5.27 2.56
N SER A 89 -6.86 -6.57 2.66
CA SER A 89 -6.40 -7.41 1.56
C SER A 89 -7.02 -8.81 1.66
N PRO A 90 -7.20 -9.49 0.50
CA PRO A 90 -7.03 -9.02 -0.86
C PRO A 90 -8.17 -8.09 -1.31
N HIS A 91 -8.07 -7.48 -2.50
CA HIS A 91 -9.19 -6.85 -3.21
C HIS A 91 -9.95 -7.90 -4.04
N LEU A 92 -11.18 -7.59 -4.44
CA LEU A 92 -12.01 -8.49 -5.26
C LEU A 92 -11.91 -8.15 -6.74
N VAL A 93 -12.00 -6.88 -7.09
CA VAL A 93 -12.03 -6.38 -8.49
C VAL A 93 -10.96 -5.30 -8.68
N HIS A 94 -10.99 -4.24 -7.88
CA HIS A 94 -10.12 -3.09 -8.03
C HIS A 94 -9.14 -2.96 -6.87
N PHE A 95 -7.89 -2.62 -7.17
CA PHE A 95 -6.86 -2.42 -6.14
C PHE A 95 -7.26 -1.35 -5.11
N SER A 96 -7.94 -0.29 -5.54
CA SER A 96 -8.42 0.79 -4.69
C SER A 96 -9.38 0.35 -3.57
N GLU A 97 -9.99 -0.83 -3.70
CA GLU A 97 -10.81 -1.41 -2.61
C GLU A 97 -10.02 -1.64 -1.32
N ARG A 98 -8.69 -1.81 -1.44
CA ARG A 98 -7.81 -2.07 -0.28
C ARG A 98 -7.72 -0.88 0.66
N CYS A 99 -7.90 0.33 0.15
CA CYS A 99 -7.74 1.55 0.94
C CYS A 99 -9.01 2.40 0.86
N LYS A 100 -9.68 2.58 1.98
CA LYS A 100 -10.89 3.40 2.10
C LYS A 100 -10.73 4.49 3.14
N ILE A 101 -11.33 5.63 2.88
CA ILE A 101 -11.48 6.73 3.83
C ILE A 101 -12.98 7.00 3.96
N ASP A 102 -13.50 6.94 5.19
CA ASP A 102 -14.91 7.14 5.50
C ASP A 102 -15.82 6.24 4.60
N ASN A 103 -15.42 4.97 4.44
CA ASN A 103 -16.06 3.94 3.60
C ASN A 103 -16.01 4.19 2.08
N HIS A 104 -15.29 5.19 1.60
CA HIS A 104 -15.12 5.44 0.17
C HIS A 104 -13.73 4.97 -0.27
N PRO A 105 -13.62 4.15 -1.34
CA PRO A 105 -12.32 3.80 -1.90
C PRO A 105 -11.53 5.06 -2.26
N VAL A 106 -10.23 5.02 -1.98
CA VAL A 106 -9.32 6.08 -2.41
C VAL A 106 -9.21 6.04 -3.93
N ASP A 107 -9.27 7.20 -4.57
CA ASP A 107 -9.18 7.28 -6.03
C ASP A 107 -7.80 6.85 -6.56
N ASP A 108 -7.80 6.30 -7.77
CA ASP A 108 -6.61 5.74 -8.40
C ASP A 108 -5.50 6.77 -8.61
N ALA A 109 -5.85 8.02 -8.89
CA ALA A 109 -4.87 9.08 -9.06
C ALA A 109 -4.17 9.43 -7.75
N ARG A 110 -4.88 9.37 -6.63
CA ARG A 110 -4.31 9.56 -5.30
C ARG A 110 -3.38 8.39 -4.94
N LEU A 111 -3.79 7.15 -5.20
CA LEU A 111 -2.93 5.99 -5.00
C LEU A 111 -1.67 6.07 -5.86
N ALA A 112 -1.78 6.41 -7.14
CA ALA A 112 -0.63 6.58 -8.03
C ALA A 112 0.38 7.61 -7.51
N ARG A 113 -0.10 8.74 -6.96
CA ARG A 113 0.79 9.73 -6.33
C ARG A 113 1.52 9.15 -5.11
N HIS A 114 0.86 8.34 -4.29
CA HIS A 114 1.52 7.72 -3.14
C HIS A 114 2.52 6.66 -3.57
N PHE A 115 2.24 5.87 -4.61
CA PHE A 115 3.23 4.97 -5.19
C PHE A 115 4.48 5.71 -5.67
N ALA A 116 4.33 6.88 -6.29
CA ALA A 116 5.46 7.69 -6.71
C ALA A 116 6.32 8.16 -5.51
N LEU A 117 5.71 8.52 -4.39
CA LEU A 117 6.44 8.89 -3.17
C LEU A 117 7.20 7.69 -2.59
N VAL A 118 6.58 6.51 -2.54
CA VAL A 118 7.26 5.29 -2.08
C VAL A 118 8.41 4.93 -3.01
N GLU A 119 8.22 5.01 -4.33
CA GLU A 119 9.26 4.77 -5.33
C GLU A 119 10.46 5.68 -5.14
N GLN A 120 10.24 6.95 -4.89
CA GLN A 120 11.29 7.91 -4.60
C GLN A 120 12.04 7.55 -3.31
N ALA A 121 11.31 7.19 -2.26
CA ALA A 121 11.89 6.89 -0.95
C ALA A 121 12.66 5.56 -0.93
N ARG A 122 12.16 4.53 -1.65
CA ARG A 122 12.83 3.24 -1.67
C ARG A 122 14.19 3.29 -2.39
N GLY A 123 14.34 4.11 -3.42
CA GLY A 123 15.57 4.17 -4.21
C GLY A 123 15.95 2.79 -4.77
N ALA A 124 17.10 2.25 -4.36
CA ALA A 124 17.56 0.93 -4.76
C ALA A 124 17.05 -0.23 -3.88
N THR A 125 16.32 0.05 -2.79
CA THR A 125 15.81 -0.99 -1.88
C THR A 125 14.72 -1.80 -2.59
N PRO A 126 14.89 -3.14 -2.77
CA PRO A 126 13.90 -3.97 -3.43
C PRO A 126 12.73 -4.24 -2.46
N LEU A 127 11.58 -3.66 -2.74
CA LEU A 127 10.35 -3.97 -2.00
C LEU A 127 9.55 -5.04 -2.74
N THR A 128 8.91 -5.92 -1.98
CA THR A 128 7.91 -6.84 -2.53
C THR A 128 6.63 -6.10 -2.85
N TYR A 129 5.78 -6.70 -3.67
CA TYR A 129 4.44 -6.18 -3.98
C TYR A 129 3.59 -5.90 -2.72
N PHE A 130 3.83 -6.64 -1.64
CA PHE A 130 3.12 -6.49 -0.36
C PHE A 130 3.69 -5.38 0.53
N GLU A 131 4.94 -5.02 0.34
CA GLU A 131 5.62 -3.98 1.11
C GLU A 131 5.38 -2.57 0.53
N LEU A 132 4.89 -2.52 -0.70
CA LEU A 132 4.49 -1.29 -1.39
C LEU A 132 3.08 -0.86 -1.00
#